data_00bbddab17f180f3537ff5b3cbe96714
#
_entry.id   00bbddab17f180f3537ff5b3cbe96714
#
_cell.length_a   1.000
_cell.length_b   1.000
_cell.length_c   1.000
_cell.angle_alpha   90.00
_cell.angle_beta   90.00
_cell.angle_gamma   90.00
#
_symmetry.space_group_name_H-M   'P 1'
#
loop_
_entity.id
_entity.type
_entity.pdbx_description
1 polymer ?
#
loop_
_entity_poly.entity_id
_entity_poly.type
_entity_poly.pdbx_seq_one_letter_code
_entity_poly.pdbx_strand_id
1 'polypeptide(L)'
;MSVHLVNPSDNSFGTAVITPRWLFVLAAATPESAGTPILVDESLEQIVPETIQAGDIVGISVHTGNALRGYAVGRMARARGAWVVYGGIHATLFPEEALERGEGHAAVKGDGDVVWSKVVSDCLAGKPERIYEGGRIEGSQFLAARWDLMDPQKYMWASVQTIRGCPKHCSFCSVWRTDGQKPRQRKFQSVIDEIVSLRRLGFKFVALADDNFYPVTLTDLRLAREQRYRCILPRVSVSEARKDASRPE
;
A
#
# COMPACT_ATOMS: atom_id res chain seq x y z
N MET A 1 -5.32 7.78 -22.82
CA MET A 1 -4.16 7.51 -21.95
C MET A 1 -4.66 7.27 -20.56
N SER A 2 -4.34 6.14 -19.98
CA SER A 2 -4.83 5.67 -18.69
C SER A 2 -3.67 5.37 -17.74
N VAL A 3 -3.94 5.40 -16.44
CA VAL A 3 -2.99 4.95 -15.40
C VAL A 3 -3.41 3.57 -14.95
N HIS A 4 -2.53 2.59 -15.05
CA HIS A 4 -2.72 1.25 -14.51
C HIS A 4 -1.84 1.07 -13.29
N LEU A 5 -2.41 0.60 -12.18
CA LEU A 5 -1.68 0.24 -10.97
C LEU A 5 -1.76 -1.27 -10.82
N VAL A 6 -0.60 -1.95 -10.82
CA VAL A 6 -0.54 -3.41 -10.90
C VAL A 6 0.14 -4.00 -9.67
N ASN A 7 -0.56 -4.88 -8.97
CA ASN A 7 -0.03 -5.75 -7.92
C ASN A 7 0.30 -7.12 -8.55
N PRO A 8 1.58 -7.41 -8.87
CA PRO A 8 1.93 -8.61 -9.61
C PRO A 8 1.77 -9.89 -8.78
N SER A 9 1.29 -10.95 -9.40
CA SER A 9 1.22 -12.29 -8.81
C SER A 9 1.39 -13.36 -9.88
N ASP A 10 2.17 -14.40 -9.59
CA ASP A 10 2.28 -15.55 -10.47
C ASP A 10 1.05 -16.45 -10.45
N ASN A 11 0.21 -16.33 -9.42
CA ASN A 11 -0.99 -17.12 -9.22
C ASN A 11 -2.21 -16.22 -9.05
N SER A 12 -3.26 -16.49 -9.79
CA SER A 12 -4.55 -15.80 -9.72
C SER A 12 -5.64 -16.78 -9.33
N PHE A 13 -6.35 -16.48 -8.25
CA PHE A 13 -7.36 -17.38 -7.68
C PHE A 13 -8.79 -16.84 -7.79
N GLY A 14 -8.97 -15.66 -8.37
CA GLY A 14 -10.26 -14.96 -8.43
C GLY A 14 -10.70 -14.34 -7.09
N THR A 15 -10.01 -14.69 -6.02
CA THR A 15 -10.19 -14.12 -4.68
C THR A 15 -8.83 -13.89 -4.02
N ALA A 16 -8.72 -12.91 -3.16
CA ALA A 16 -7.51 -12.63 -2.42
C ALA A 16 -7.76 -12.66 -0.90
N VAL A 17 -6.76 -13.09 -0.14
CA VAL A 17 -6.87 -13.15 1.34
C VAL A 17 -6.96 -11.76 1.93
N ILE A 18 -6.13 -10.83 1.46
CA ILE A 18 -6.02 -9.47 2.02
C ILE A 18 -5.92 -8.44 0.90
N THR A 19 -6.56 -7.29 1.12
CA THR A 19 -6.48 -6.16 0.16
C THR A 19 -5.06 -5.61 0.06
N PRO A 20 -4.51 -5.41 -1.14
CA PRO A 20 -3.25 -4.69 -1.35
C PRO A 20 -3.49 -3.17 -1.20
N ARG A 21 -3.50 -2.68 0.05
CA ARG A 21 -3.87 -1.30 0.39
C ARG A 21 -3.14 -0.24 -0.45
N TRP A 22 -1.89 -0.51 -0.80
CA TRP A 22 -1.07 0.43 -1.58
C TRP A 22 -1.68 0.79 -2.95
N LEU A 23 -2.40 -0.14 -3.61
CA LEU A 23 -3.11 0.14 -4.86
C LEU A 23 -4.10 1.29 -4.68
N PHE A 24 -4.89 1.23 -3.61
CA PHE A 24 -5.94 2.20 -3.31
C PHE A 24 -5.38 3.52 -2.79
N VAL A 25 -4.19 3.49 -2.17
CA VAL A 25 -3.46 4.70 -1.75
C VAL A 25 -2.87 5.42 -2.96
N LEU A 26 -2.22 4.71 -3.89
CA LEU A 26 -1.72 5.32 -5.12
C LEU A 26 -2.85 5.80 -6.03
N ALA A 27 -4.01 5.12 -6.00
CA ALA A 27 -5.20 5.63 -6.67
C ALA A 27 -5.63 7.01 -6.12
N ALA A 28 -5.53 7.20 -4.80
CA ALA A 28 -5.78 8.51 -4.18
C ALA A 28 -4.72 9.56 -4.52
N ALA A 29 -3.47 9.13 -4.74
CA ALA A 29 -2.36 10.01 -5.14
C ALA A 29 -2.34 10.32 -6.65
N THR A 30 -3.14 9.61 -7.46
CA THR A 30 -3.23 9.84 -8.90
C THR A 30 -3.97 11.15 -9.16
N PRO A 31 -3.37 12.10 -9.91
CA PRO A 31 -4.01 13.39 -10.16
C PRO A 31 -5.29 13.22 -10.99
N GLU A 32 -6.30 14.02 -10.68
CA GLU A 32 -7.60 14.00 -11.38
C GLU A 32 -7.47 14.20 -12.90
N SER A 33 -6.48 14.97 -13.33
CA SER A 33 -6.18 15.18 -14.75
C SER A 33 -5.79 13.90 -15.50
N ALA A 34 -5.34 12.86 -14.80
CA ALA A 34 -5.03 11.55 -15.37
C ALA A 34 -6.23 10.57 -15.35
N GLY A 35 -7.37 11.01 -14.81
CA GLY A 35 -8.57 10.21 -14.65
C GLY A 35 -8.50 9.20 -13.50
N THR A 36 -9.50 8.33 -13.41
CA THR A 36 -9.53 7.26 -12.43
C THR A 36 -8.59 6.13 -12.86
N PRO A 37 -7.60 5.73 -12.04
CA PRO A 37 -6.69 4.66 -12.39
C PRO A 37 -7.38 3.30 -12.46
N ILE A 38 -6.90 2.45 -13.35
CA ILE A 38 -7.29 1.05 -13.47
C ILE A 38 -6.46 0.25 -12.48
N LEU A 39 -7.11 -0.40 -11.52
CA LEU A 39 -6.45 -1.20 -10.49
C LEU A 39 -6.43 -2.66 -10.91
N VAL A 40 -5.25 -3.26 -10.95
CA VAL A 40 -5.04 -4.67 -11.30
C VAL A 40 -4.37 -5.38 -10.14
N ASP A 41 -5.10 -6.25 -9.47
CA ASP A 41 -4.55 -7.17 -8.49
C ASP A 41 -4.46 -8.56 -9.13
N GLU A 42 -3.26 -8.98 -9.48
CA GLU A 42 -3.05 -10.28 -10.13
C GLU A 42 -3.30 -11.48 -9.21
N SER A 43 -3.52 -11.27 -7.90
CA SER A 43 -4.08 -12.33 -7.05
C SER A 43 -5.52 -12.67 -7.43
N LEU A 44 -6.23 -11.76 -8.08
CA LEU A 44 -7.59 -11.95 -8.57
C LEU A 44 -7.61 -12.46 -10.01
N GLU A 45 -6.99 -11.72 -10.91
CA GLU A 45 -6.91 -12.01 -12.34
C GLU A 45 -5.66 -11.37 -12.93
N GLN A 46 -5.02 -12.04 -13.87
CA GLN A 46 -3.83 -11.51 -14.53
C GLN A 46 -4.20 -10.31 -15.40
N ILE A 47 -3.26 -9.37 -15.50
CA ILE A 47 -3.40 -8.24 -16.41
C ILE A 47 -3.56 -8.73 -17.86
N VAL A 48 -4.55 -8.17 -18.55
CA VAL A 48 -4.80 -8.44 -19.96
C VAL A 48 -3.96 -7.49 -20.79
N PRO A 49 -2.97 -7.96 -21.56
CA PRO A 49 -2.07 -7.08 -22.31
C PRO A 49 -2.80 -6.09 -23.21
N GLU A 50 -3.89 -6.52 -23.86
CA GLU A 50 -4.69 -5.74 -24.80
C GLU A 50 -5.33 -4.48 -24.19
N THR A 51 -5.46 -4.44 -22.86
CA THR A 51 -5.98 -3.26 -22.16
C THR A 51 -4.99 -2.12 -22.08
N ILE A 52 -3.69 -2.37 -22.29
CA ILE A 52 -2.64 -1.36 -22.27
C ILE A 52 -2.46 -0.76 -23.66
N GLN A 53 -2.48 0.56 -23.73
CA GLN A 53 -2.28 1.34 -24.95
C GLN A 53 -0.97 2.11 -24.90
N ALA A 54 -0.46 2.48 -26.09
CA ALA A 54 0.72 3.33 -26.17
C ALA A 54 0.47 4.69 -25.47
N GLY A 55 1.43 5.10 -24.66
CA GLY A 55 1.34 6.30 -23.85
C GLY A 55 0.69 6.12 -22.48
N ASP A 56 0.07 4.98 -22.19
CA ASP A 56 -0.44 4.67 -20.85
C ASP A 56 0.70 4.63 -19.81
N ILE A 57 0.36 4.80 -18.53
CA ILE A 57 1.31 4.72 -17.43
C ILE A 57 0.99 3.45 -16.64
N VAL A 58 1.98 2.57 -16.47
CA VAL A 58 1.85 1.33 -15.71
C VAL A 58 2.74 1.38 -14.48
N GLY A 59 2.13 1.62 -13.31
CA GLY A 59 2.78 1.60 -12.01
C GLY A 59 2.74 0.21 -11.40
N ILE A 60 3.90 -0.37 -11.12
CA ILE A 60 4.06 -1.75 -10.66
C ILE A 60 4.75 -1.75 -9.30
N SER A 61 4.09 -2.26 -8.26
CA SER A 61 4.75 -2.41 -6.96
C SER A 61 5.32 -3.80 -6.78
N VAL A 62 6.63 -3.86 -6.54
CA VAL A 62 7.34 -5.12 -6.39
C VAL A 62 7.96 -5.28 -5.01
N HIS A 63 7.81 -6.47 -4.46
CA HIS A 63 8.64 -7.02 -3.40
C HIS A 63 9.48 -8.16 -3.96
N THR A 64 10.48 -8.65 -3.22
CA THR A 64 11.42 -9.65 -3.75
C THR A 64 10.72 -10.92 -4.26
N GLY A 65 9.63 -11.34 -3.61
CA GLY A 65 8.91 -12.57 -3.98
C GLY A 65 8.14 -12.47 -5.30
N ASN A 66 7.71 -11.28 -5.73
CA ASN A 66 6.97 -11.08 -6.99
C ASN A 66 7.72 -10.25 -8.03
N ALA A 67 9.01 -9.96 -7.79
CA ALA A 67 9.78 -9.07 -8.68
C ALA A 67 9.88 -9.63 -10.11
N LEU A 68 10.08 -10.93 -10.28
CA LEU A 68 10.18 -11.56 -11.61
C LEU A 68 8.87 -11.42 -12.40
N ARG A 69 7.71 -11.61 -11.73
CA ARG A 69 6.40 -11.38 -12.36
C ARG A 69 6.22 -9.90 -12.68
N GLY A 70 6.56 -9.00 -11.75
CA GLY A 70 6.51 -7.57 -11.99
C GLY A 70 7.36 -7.15 -13.20
N TYR A 71 8.55 -7.72 -13.36
CA TYR A 71 9.40 -7.45 -14.53
C TYR A 71 8.79 -7.98 -15.83
N ALA A 72 8.14 -9.14 -15.79
CA ALA A 72 7.43 -9.66 -16.96
C ALA A 72 6.28 -8.73 -17.38
N VAL A 73 5.50 -8.23 -16.41
CA VAL A 73 4.45 -7.24 -16.65
C VAL A 73 5.03 -5.94 -17.22
N GLY A 74 6.14 -5.45 -16.67
CA GLY A 74 6.77 -4.23 -17.15
C GLY A 74 7.27 -4.34 -18.61
N ARG A 75 7.99 -5.41 -18.93
CA ARG A 75 8.44 -5.66 -20.31
C ARG A 75 7.27 -5.75 -21.29
N MET A 76 6.21 -6.43 -20.90
CA MET A 76 4.99 -6.52 -21.71
C MET A 76 4.36 -5.14 -21.93
N ALA A 77 4.22 -4.33 -20.87
CA ALA A 77 3.68 -2.98 -20.96
C ALA A 77 4.55 -2.06 -21.82
N ARG A 78 5.88 -2.15 -21.66
CA ARG A 78 6.83 -1.39 -22.46
C ARG A 78 6.76 -1.75 -23.95
N ALA A 79 6.66 -3.04 -24.26
CA ALA A 79 6.51 -3.50 -25.66
C ALA A 79 5.23 -2.96 -26.33
N ARG A 80 4.24 -2.54 -25.54
CA ARG A 80 3.01 -1.88 -26.00
C ARG A 80 3.10 -0.36 -26.04
N GLY A 81 4.27 0.20 -25.73
CA GLY A 81 4.53 1.65 -25.75
C GLY A 81 4.06 2.42 -24.51
N ALA A 82 3.79 1.73 -23.40
CA ALA A 82 3.43 2.37 -22.13
C ALA A 82 4.66 2.84 -21.36
N TRP A 83 4.47 3.84 -20.51
CA TRP A 83 5.42 4.25 -19.49
C TRP A 83 5.40 3.27 -18.33
N VAL A 84 6.53 2.66 -17.99
CA VAL A 84 6.66 1.67 -16.93
C VAL A 84 7.39 2.27 -15.74
N VAL A 85 6.73 2.24 -14.57
CA VAL A 85 7.22 2.81 -13.31
C VAL A 85 7.20 1.73 -12.23
N TYR A 86 8.35 1.46 -11.62
CA TYR A 86 8.45 0.51 -10.51
C TYR A 86 8.46 1.22 -9.17
N GLY A 87 7.79 0.63 -8.19
CA GLY A 87 7.80 1.04 -6.79
C GLY A 87 7.80 -0.18 -5.86
N GLY A 88 7.61 0.09 -4.56
CA GLY A 88 7.60 -0.94 -3.52
C GLY A 88 8.97 -1.24 -2.93
N ILE A 89 8.99 -2.18 -2.00
CA ILE A 89 10.19 -2.50 -1.18
C ILE A 89 11.37 -2.93 -2.04
N HIS A 90 11.14 -3.77 -3.04
CA HIS A 90 12.23 -4.27 -3.88
C HIS A 90 12.81 -3.18 -4.78
N ALA A 91 11.97 -2.37 -5.43
CA ALA A 91 12.43 -1.24 -6.24
C ALA A 91 13.11 -0.15 -5.40
N THR A 92 12.73 0.01 -4.13
CA THR A 92 13.42 0.91 -3.18
C THR A 92 14.84 0.44 -2.89
N LEU A 93 15.05 -0.88 -2.73
CA LEU A 93 16.38 -1.45 -2.40
C LEU A 93 17.26 -1.66 -3.63
N PHE A 94 16.64 -2.03 -4.76
CA PHE A 94 17.32 -2.41 -6.00
C PHE A 94 16.72 -1.68 -7.21
N PRO A 95 16.74 -0.33 -7.24
CA PRO A 95 16.09 0.44 -8.30
C PRO A 95 16.69 0.16 -9.68
N GLU A 96 18.01 0.01 -9.76
CA GLU A 96 18.69 -0.28 -11.02
C GLU A 96 18.32 -1.66 -11.57
N GLU A 97 18.17 -2.66 -10.72
CA GLU A 97 17.69 -3.98 -11.16
C GLU A 97 16.28 -3.89 -11.78
N ALA A 98 15.37 -3.15 -11.13
CA ALA A 98 14.01 -2.96 -11.64
C ALA A 98 14.01 -2.22 -13.00
N LEU A 99 14.88 -1.24 -13.16
CA LEU A 99 15.02 -0.48 -14.40
C LEU A 99 15.62 -1.31 -15.53
N GLU A 100 16.64 -2.13 -15.22
CA GLU A 100 17.35 -2.91 -16.25
C GLU A 100 16.60 -4.20 -16.59
N ARG A 101 16.27 -5.04 -15.62
CA ARG A 101 15.61 -6.33 -15.83
C ARG A 101 14.13 -6.21 -16.15
N GLY A 102 13.48 -5.20 -15.58
CA GLY A 102 12.08 -4.88 -15.79
C GLY A 102 11.82 -3.95 -16.96
N GLU A 103 12.88 -3.44 -17.60
CA GLU A 103 12.82 -2.41 -18.65
C GLU A 103 12.02 -1.18 -18.23
N GLY A 104 12.14 -0.77 -16.95
CA GLY A 104 11.43 0.38 -16.40
C GLY A 104 11.94 1.71 -16.98
N HIS A 105 11.04 2.66 -17.11
CA HIS A 105 11.40 4.05 -17.40
C HIS A 105 11.80 4.79 -16.14
N ALA A 106 11.13 4.45 -15.02
CA ALA A 106 11.37 5.10 -13.74
C ALA A 106 11.25 4.10 -12.56
N ALA A 107 11.96 4.38 -11.48
CA ALA A 107 11.80 3.72 -10.20
C ALA A 107 11.51 4.75 -9.08
N VAL A 108 10.56 4.41 -8.21
CA VAL A 108 10.19 5.21 -7.04
C VAL A 108 10.74 4.54 -5.79
N LYS A 109 11.55 5.26 -5.02
CA LYS A 109 12.14 4.82 -3.76
C LYS A 109 11.45 5.46 -2.56
N GLY A 110 11.21 4.69 -1.51
CA GLY A 110 10.54 5.17 -0.30
C GLY A 110 9.03 5.34 -0.45
N ASP A 111 8.48 6.38 0.19
CA ASP A 111 7.03 6.64 0.21
C ASP A 111 6.53 7.19 -1.15
N GLY A 112 6.02 6.28 -1.99
CA GLY A 112 5.57 6.61 -3.35
C GLY A 112 4.36 7.54 -3.40
N ASP A 113 3.51 7.51 -2.40
CA ASP A 113 2.26 8.28 -2.33
C ASP A 113 2.48 9.81 -2.45
N VAL A 114 3.61 10.35 -2.06
CA VAL A 114 3.89 11.80 -2.17
C VAL A 114 4.50 12.23 -3.50
N VAL A 115 5.17 11.33 -4.21
CA VAL A 115 5.81 11.67 -5.49
C VAL A 115 5.03 11.17 -6.70
N TRP A 116 4.02 10.32 -6.49
CA TRP A 116 3.27 9.68 -7.56
C TRP A 116 2.63 10.69 -8.52
N SER A 117 2.04 11.75 -8.00
CA SER A 117 1.45 12.81 -8.85
C SER A 117 2.49 13.45 -9.77
N LYS A 118 3.73 13.69 -9.26
CA LYS A 118 4.84 14.17 -10.10
C LYS A 118 5.24 13.14 -11.15
N VAL A 119 5.38 11.87 -10.76
CA VAL A 119 5.71 10.78 -11.69
C VAL A 119 4.73 10.73 -12.85
N VAL A 120 3.42 10.76 -12.54
CA VAL A 120 2.37 10.78 -13.56
C VAL A 120 2.51 12.01 -14.47
N SER A 121 2.70 13.19 -13.90
CA SER A 121 2.84 14.43 -14.68
C SER A 121 4.05 14.41 -15.60
N ASP A 122 5.20 13.90 -15.14
CA ASP A 122 6.42 13.79 -15.92
C ASP A 122 6.28 12.76 -17.06
N CYS A 123 5.62 11.64 -16.81
CA CYS A 123 5.28 10.66 -17.85
C CYS A 123 4.36 11.28 -18.91
N LEU A 124 3.35 12.06 -18.48
CA LEU A 124 2.46 12.81 -19.38
C LEU A 124 3.22 13.79 -20.27
N ALA A 125 4.26 14.43 -19.72
CA ALA A 125 5.13 15.34 -20.44
C ALA A 125 6.18 14.61 -21.30
N GLY A 126 6.24 13.27 -21.27
CA GLY A 126 7.23 12.46 -22.00
C GLY A 126 8.65 12.56 -21.45
N LYS A 127 8.82 12.98 -20.20
CA LYS A 127 10.14 13.24 -19.58
C LYS A 127 10.20 12.73 -18.14
N PRO A 128 9.93 11.45 -17.87
CA PRO A 128 10.08 10.93 -16.51
C PRO A 128 11.55 10.95 -16.07
N GLU A 129 11.77 11.24 -14.80
CA GLU A 129 13.05 11.03 -14.15
C GLU A 129 13.32 9.53 -14.00
N ARG A 130 14.60 9.14 -14.04
CA ARG A 130 14.98 7.73 -13.87
C ARG A 130 14.68 7.20 -12.47
N ILE A 131 14.90 8.04 -11.44
CA ILE A 131 14.64 7.70 -10.03
C ILE A 131 13.93 8.87 -9.36
N TYR A 132 12.82 8.55 -8.68
CA TYR A 132 12.09 9.47 -7.82
C TYR A 132 12.30 9.11 -6.36
N GLU A 133 12.72 10.07 -5.55
CA GLU A 133 12.94 9.90 -4.12
C GLU A 133 11.70 10.36 -3.33
N GLY A 134 10.86 9.41 -2.91
CA GLY A 134 9.70 9.68 -2.06
C GLY A 134 10.05 9.93 -0.59
N GLY A 135 11.26 9.52 -0.19
CA GLY A 135 11.73 9.71 1.17
C GLY A 135 10.92 8.93 2.21
N ARG A 136 10.75 9.56 3.38
CA ARG A 136 9.97 9.04 4.51
C ARG A 136 9.12 10.15 5.08
N ILE A 137 7.86 10.22 4.67
CA ILE A 137 6.92 11.25 5.10
C ILE A 137 6.40 11.02 6.52
N GLU A 138 5.98 12.07 7.19
CA GLU A 138 5.34 11.96 8.50
C GLU A 138 3.95 11.31 8.39
N GLY A 139 3.56 10.54 9.42
CA GLY A 139 2.30 9.80 9.41
C GLY A 139 1.03 10.64 9.22
N SER A 140 1.11 11.95 9.51
CA SER A 140 0.03 12.90 9.26
C SER A 140 -0.22 13.19 7.77
N GLN A 141 0.73 12.85 6.92
CA GLN A 141 0.70 13.04 5.46
C GLN A 141 0.24 11.77 4.71
N PHE A 142 0.05 10.65 5.42
CA PHE A 142 -0.40 9.41 4.79
C PHE A 142 -1.80 9.58 4.22
N LEU A 143 -1.96 9.24 2.95
CA LEU A 143 -3.23 9.35 2.23
C LEU A 143 -4.23 8.29 2.68
N ALA A 144 -5.50 8.66 2.65
CA ALA A 144 -6.60 7.71 2.74
C ALA A 144 -6.66 6.86 1.46
N ALA A 145 -7.02 5.61 1.60
CA ALA A 145 -7.18 4.71 0.46
C ALA A 145 -8.53 4.93 -0.23
N ARG A 146 -8.57 4.83 -1.57
CA ARG A 146 -9.78 4.90 -2.42
C ARG A 146 -10.53 3.57 -2.39
N TRP A 147 -11.12 3.22 -1.23
CA TRP A 147 -11.88 1.99 -1.06
C TRP A 147 -13.15 1.91 -1.92
N ASP A 148 -13.60 3.03 -2.45
CA ASP A 148 -14.67 3.12 -3.43
C ASP A 148 -14.36 2.44 -4.77
N LEU A 149 -13.07 2.19 -5.06
CA LEU A 149 -12.62 1.47 -6.26
C LEU A 149 -12.48 -0.04 -6.04
N MET A 150 -12.78 -0.54 -4.85
CA MET A 150 -12.61 -1.95 -4.49
C MET A 150 -13.92 -2.72 -4.61
N ASP A 151 -13.85 -3.93 -5.17
CA ASP A 151 -14.92 -4.91 -5.04
C ASP A 151 -14.71 -5.72 -3.74
N PRO A 152 -15.52 -5.50 -2.69
CA PRO A 152 -15.31 -6.15 -1.40
C PRO A 152 -15.57 -7.66 -1.43
N GLN A 153 -16.26 -8.18 -2.43
CA GLN A 153 -16.56 -9.62 -2.56
C GLN A 153 -15.34 -10.43 -3.01
N LYS A 154 -14.34 -9.77 -3.61
CA LYS A 154 -13.13 -10.42 -4.10
C LYS A 154 -12.06 -10.59 -3.02
N TYR A 155 -12.24 -10.04 -1.82
CA TYR A 155 -11.27 -10.07 -0.75
C TYR A 155 -11.85 -10.68 0.54
N MET A 156 -11.09 -11.56 1.16
CA MET A 156 -11.50 -12.17 2.44
C MET A 156 -11.40 -11.15 3.59
N TRP A 157 -10.32 -10.39 3.64
CA TRP A 157 -10.04 -9.39 4.67
C TRP A 157 -9.62 -8.06 4.05
N ALA A 158 -10.05 -6.97 4.68
CA ALA A 158 -9.48 -5.66 4.38
C ALA A 158 -8.18 -5.45 5.16
N SER A 159 -7.34 -4.54 4.69
CA SER A 159 -6.14 -4.11 5.41
C SER A 159 -6.16 -2.62 5.72
N VAL A 160 -5.68 -2.25 6.91
CA VAL A 160 -5.45 -0.86 7.32
C VAL A 160 -4.03 -0.74 7.83
N GLN A 161 -3.39 0.36 7.54
CA GLN A 161 -2.06 0.67 8.05
C GLN A 161 -2.16 1.79 9.07
N THR A 162 -1.59 1.59 10.28
CA THR A 162 -1.56 2.60 11.34
C THR A 162 -0.19 3.25 11.47
N ILE A 163 0.86 2.53 11.07
CA ILE A 163 2.25 2.93 11.27
C ILE A 163 3.13 2.42 10.13
N ARG A 164 4.14 3.18 9.75
CA ARG A 164 5.28 2.76 8.91
C ARG A 164 6.57 2.93 9.69
N GLY A 165 7.52 2.03 9.45
CA GLY A 165 8.81 2.01 10.11
C GLY A 165 8.83 1.18 11.38
N CYS A 166 10.00 0.61 11.68
CA CYS A 166 10.21 -0.29 12.80
C CYS A 166 11.51 0.04 13.51
N PRO A 167 11.51 0.27 14.84
CA PRO A 167 12.73 0.62 15.58
C PRO A 167 13.70 -0.56 15.73
N LYS A 168 13.28 -1.76 15.35
CA LYS A 168 14.12 -2.96 15.39
C LYS A 168 15.10 -2.97 14.22
N HIS A 169 16.24 -3.64 14.42
CA HIS A 169 17.28 -3.84 13.43
C HIS A 169 17.51 -5.34 13.21
N CYS A 170 16.45 -6.04 12.80
CA CYS A 170 16.55 -7.48 12.53
C CYS A 170 17.38 -7.74 11.27
N SER A 171 18.31 -8.68 11.32
CA SER A 171 19.24 -8.96 10.21
C SER A 171 18.57 -9.43 8.93
N PHE A 172 17.42 -10.08 9.04
CA PHE A 172 16.63 -10.61 7.91
C PHE A 172 15.58 -9.63 7.37
N CYS A 173 15.32 -8.52 8.05
CA CYS A 173 14.21 -7.61 7.72
C CYS A 173 14.72 -6.39 6.96
N SER A 174 14.02 -5.98 5.92
CA SER A 174 14.33 -4.80 5.11
C SER A 174 13.71 -3.50 5.63
N VAL A 175 12.67 -3.58 6.46
CA VAL A 175 11.85 -2.41 6.88
C VAL A 175 12.68 -1.27 7.45
N TRP A 176 13.69 -1.55 8.28
CA TRP A 176 14.54 -0.51 8.85
C TRP A 176 15.36 0.24 7.78
N ARG A 177 15.57 -0.38 6.60
CA ARG A 177 16.23 0.25 5.44
C ARG A 177 15.26 1.04 4.58
N THR A 178 14.09 0.46 4.30
CA THR A 178 13.06 1.07 3.43
C THR A 178 12.28 2.14 4.18
N ASP A 179 11.60 1.77 5.26
CA ASP A 179 10.68 2.65 6.00
C ASP A 179 11.33 3.36 7.20
N GLY A 180 12.53 2.89 7.59
CA GLY A 180 13.33 3.49 8.65
C GLY A 180 13.02 2.98 10.05
N GLN A 181 13.86 3.41 11.00
CA GLN A 181 13.77 3.01 12.40
C GLN A 181 12.91 3.93 13.27
N LYS A 182 12.49 5.09 12.74
CA LYS A 182 11.54 5.99 13.41
C LYS A 182 10.12 5.59 13.01
N PRO A 183 9.29 5.06 13.93
CA PRO A 183 7.90 4.77 13.64
C PRO A 183 7.12 6.06 13.31
N ARG A 184 6.36 6.05 12.22
CA ARG A 184 5.59 7.18 11.71
C ARG A 184 4.10 6.83 11.75
N GLN A 185 3.42 7.32 12.78
CA GLN A 185 2.03 6.98 13.06
C GLN A 185 1.06 7.88 12.30
N ARG A 186 0.00 7.28 11.77
CA ARG A 186 -1.15 8.01 11.22
C ARG A 186 -1.96 8.67 12.35
N LYS A 187 -2.67 9.73 11.98
CA LYS A 187 -3.66 10.34 12.89
C LYS A 187 -4.69 9.28 13.27
N PHE A 188 -4.96 9.14 14.56
CA PHE A 188 -5.89 8.15 15.09
C PHE A 188 -7.26 8.21 14.40
N GLN A 189 -7.84 9.41 14.25
CA GLN A 189 -9.16 9.57 13.65
C GLN A 189 -9.19 9.06 12.20
N SER A 190 -8.16 9.32 11.41
CA SER A 190 -8.11 8.83 10.01
C SER A 190 -8.06 7.30 9.91
N VAL A 191 -7.46 6.63 10.89
CA VAL A 191 -7.47 5.16 10.97
C VAL A 191 -8.86 4.64 11.32
N ILE A 192 -9.53 5.28 12.30
CA ILE A 192 -10.90 4.91 12.69
C ILE A 192 -11.87 5.12 11.52
N ASP A 193 -11.79 6.26 10.85
CA ASP A 193 -12.67 6.56 9.72
C ASP A 193 -12.49 5.52 8.59
N GLU A 194 -11.25 5.10 8.33
CA GLU A 194 -10.95 4.06 7.35
C GLU A 194 -11.53 2.70 7.77
N ILE A 195 -11.36 2.29 9.04
CA ILE A 195 -11.94 1.05 9.57
C ILE A 195 -13.48 1.07 9.50
N VAL A 196 -14.10 2.19 9.87
CA VAL A 196 -15.56 2.36 9.79
C VAL A 196 -16.04 2.25 8.34
N SER A 197 -15.32 2.85 7.40
CA SER A 197 -15.60 2.77 5.97
C SER A 197 -15.55 1.31 5.47
N LEU A 198 -14.51 0.57 5.83
CA LEU A 198 -14.37 -0.85 5.49
C LEU A 198 -15.46 -1.72 6.13
N ARG A 199 -15.87 -1.43 7.36
CA ARG A 199 -17.00 -2.10 8.01
C ARG A 199 -18.32 -1.86 7.26
N ARG A 200 -18.54 -0.65 6.75
CA ARG A 200 -19.73 -0.31 5.94
C ARG A 200 -19.73 -1.05 4.59
N LEU A 201 -18.56 -1.34 4.02
CA LEU A 201 -18.41 -2.19 2.84
C LEU A 201 -18.63 -3.68 3.11
N GLY A 202 -18.86 -4.08 4.38
CA GLY A 202 -19.22 -5.45 4.76
C GLY A 202 -18.08 -6.29 5.35
N PHE A 203 -16.85 -5.78 5.44
CA PHE A 203 -15.75 -6.53 6.05
C PHE A 203 -15.97 -6.76 7.55
N LYS A 204 -15.93 -8.02 7.96
CA LYS A 204 -16.03 -8.43 9.37
C LYS A 204 -14.68 -8.40 10.07
N PHE A 205 -13.60 -8.57 9.32
CA PHE A 205 -12.24 -8.59 9.83
C PHE A 205 -11.37 -7.59 9.05
N VAL A 206 -10.53 -6.84 9.77
CA VAL A 206 -9.57 -5.88 9.22
C VAL A 206 -8.20 -6.23 9.78
N ALA A 207 -7.26 -6.54 8.89
CA ALA A 207 -5.88 -6.80 9.25
C ALA A 207 -5.10 -5.48 9.40
N LEU A 208 -4.24 -5.38 10.40
CA LEU A 208 -3.29 -4.28 10.53
C LEU A 208 -2.03 -4.61 9.74
N ALA A 209 -1.82 -3.90 8.63
CA ALA A 209 -0.66 -4.07 7.75
C ALA A 209 0.49 -3.15 8.19
N ASP A 210 0.90 -3.29 9.44
CA ASP A 210 1.91 -2.47 10.08
C ASP A 210 3.26 -3.17 10.11
N ASP A 211 4.33 -2.43 9.94
CA ASP A 211 5.70 -2.92 10.09
C ASP A 211 5.99 -3.37 11.52
N ASN A 212 5.48 -2.62 12.48
CA ASN A 212 5.51 -2.94 13.90
C ASN A 212 4.43 -2.19 14.65
N PHE A 213 3.37 -2.90 15.03
CA PHE A 213 2.23 -2.32 15.74
C PHE A 213 2.55 -1.88 17.17
N TYR A 214 3.59 -2.46 17.81
CA TYR A 214 3.95 -2.14 19.19
C TYR A 214 4.99 -1.02 19.23
N PRO A 215 4.60 0.20 19.67
CA PRO A 215 5.52 1.32 19.88
C PRO A 215 6.55 0.99 20.97
N VAL A 216 7.67 1.70 20.91
CA VAL A 216 8.88 1.37 21.69
C VAL A 216 8.87 2.00 23.08
N THR A 217 8.11 3.06 23.28
CA THR A 217 8.04 3.79 24.56
C THR A 217 6.81 3.42 25.35
N LEU A 218 6.86 3.60 26.69
CA LEU A 218 5.68 3.40 27.55
C LEU A 218 4.52 4.33 27.16
N THR A 219 4.82 5.53 26.66
CA THR A 219 3.81 6.47 26.16
C THR A 219 3.17 5.93 24.90
N ASP A 220 3.96 5.43 23.96
CA ASP A 220 3.47 4.83 22.73
C ASP A 220 2.69 3.54 23.02
N LEU A 221 3.10 2.74 24.01
CA LEU A 221 2.34 1.57 24.46
C LEU A 221 0.98 1.96 25.06
N ARG A 222 0.90 3.07 25.80
CA ARG A 222 -0.38 3.57 26.31
C ARG A 222 -1.29 4.04 25.19
N LEU A 223 -0.76 4.82 24.26
CA LEU A 223 -1.49 5.28 23.06
C LEU A 223 -1.97 4.10 22.20
N ALA A 224 -1.10 3.12 21.95
CA ALA A 224 -1.46 1.92 21.20
C ALA A 224 -2.53 1.08 21.95
N ARG A 225 -2.47 1.03 23.27
CA ARG A 225 -3.48 0.37 24.11
C ARG A 225 -4.83 1.06 24.00
N GLU A 226 -4.85 2.40 24.05
CA GLU A 226 -6.07 3.18 23.86
C GLU A 226 -6.63 3.03 22.45
N GLN A 227 -5.77 3.05 21.41
CA GLN A 227 -6.14 2.80 20.04
C GLN A 227 -6.73 1.40 19.86
N ARG A 228 -6.09 0.37 20.42
CA ARG A 228 -6.55 -1.01 20.39
C ARG A 228 -7.93 -1.17 21.02
N TYR A 229 -8.16 -0.60 22.20
CA TYR A 229 -9.46 -0.66 22.86
C TYR A 229 -10.56 0.08 22.09
N ARG A 230 -10.26 1.22 21.47
CA ARG A 230 -11.24 1.98 20.68
C ARG A 230 -11.55 1.35 19.31
N CYS A 231 -10.59 0.63 18.69
CA CYS A 231 -10.78 0.00 17.39
C CYS A 231 -11.45 -1.37 17.42
N ILE A 232 -11.26 -2.13 18.50
CA ILE A 232 -11.67 -3.55 18.57
C ILE A 232 -12.99 -3.72 19.32
N LEU A 233 -13.33 -2.82 20.23
CA LEU A 233 -14.55 -2.93 21.04
C LEU A 233 -15.54 -1.83 20.69
N PRO A 234 -16.75 -2.18 20.20
CA PRO A 234 -17.86 -1.24 20.25
C PRO A 234 -18.16 -0.99 21.73
N ARG A 235 -17.78 0.20 22.23
CA ARG A 235 -18.14 0.79 23.53
C ARG A 235 -18.58 -0.22 24.61
N VAL A 236 -17.67 -1.05 25.10
CA VAL A 236 -17.82 -1.61 26.44
C VAL A 236 -17.24 -0.57 27.39
N SER A 237 -18.08 0.04 28.19
CA SER A 237 -17.62 1.00 29.19
C SER A 237 -16.67 0.27 30.15
N VAL A 238 -15.58 0.94 30.55
CA VAL A 238 -14.58 0.38 31.49
C VAL A 238 -15.22 -0.10 32.79
N SER A 239 -16.43 0.37 33.11
CA SER A 239 -17.24 -0.07 34.26
C SER A 239 -17.82 -1.48 34.12
N GLU A 240 -18.07 -1.96 32.88
CA GLU A 240 -18.61 -3.30 32.65
C GLU A 240 -17.52 -4.39 32.67
N ALA A 241 -16.33 -4.04 32.15
CA ALA A 241 -15.18 -4.96 32.18
C ALA A 241 -14.65 -5.27 33.59
N ARG A 242 -14.91 -4.38 34.56
CA ARG A 242 -14.55 -4.61 35.99
C ARG A 242 -15.54 -5.49 36.75
N LYS A 243 -16.78 -5.60 36.28
CA LYS A 243 -17.80 -6.45 36.95
C LYS A 243 -17.62 -7.93 36.64
N ASP A 244 -17.04 -8.27 35.50
CA ASP A 244 -16.80 -9.69 35.14
C ASP A 244 -15.54 -10.29 35.83
N ALA A 245 -14.58 -9.45 36.21
CA ALA A 245 -13.38 -9.88 36.93
C ALA A 245 -13.59 -10.17 38.45
N SER A 246 -14.79 -9.97 38.97
CA SER A 246 -15.13 -10.12 40.41
C SER A 246 -16.11 -11.25 40.71
N ARG A 247 -16.36 -12.17 39.76
CA ARG A 247 -17.10 -13.42 40.08
C ARG A 247 -16.12 -14.45 40.63
N PRO A 248 -16.27 -14.91 41.88
CA PRO A 248 -15.55 -16.09 42.37
C PRO A 248 -16.08 -17.34 41.65
N GLU A 249 -15.19 -18.30 41.43
CA GLU A 249 -15.50 -19.64 40.92
C GLU A 249 -16.51 -20.39 41.82
#